data_79c4e91b48eaca234c557dfee08556e4
#
_entry.id   79c4e91b48eaca234c557dfee08556e4
#
_cell.length_a   1.000
_cell.length_b   1.000
_cell.length_c   1.000
_cell.angle_alpha   90.00
_cell.angle_beta   90.00
_cell.angle_gamma   90.00
#
_symmetry.space_group_name_H-M   'P 1'
#
loop_
_entity.id
_entity.type
_entity.pdbx_description
1 polymer ?
#
loop_
_entity_poly.entity_id
_entity_poly.type
_entity_poly.pdbx_seq_one_letter_code
_entity_poly.pdbx_strand_id
1 'polypeptide(L)'
;MRIKDQYGSISWGVENCNTVEAVKQKDNTVCYPEILEGMELRCRVKGMRMKEDMVLLRKEAAKSYTYLYQTEGLVPELREKEVLFFDEGQNEIFRVQAPYMRDFSGSKSESIEVSAEMTADGKCRVTFTPDRNWLNEASRKFPVVIDPVTTTSKAATDIEDAYISSKNNTDNYYNNENL
;
A
#
# COMPACT_ATOMS: atom_id res chain seq x y z
N MET A 1 -8.02 -3.13 1.01
CA MET A 1 -7.16 -4.33 1.08
C MET A 1 -7.13 -4.85 2.50
N ARG A 2 -6.88 -6.13 2.71
CA ARG A 2 -6.84 -6.72 4.07
C ARG A 2 -5.87 -7.90 4.11
N ILE A 3 -5.16 -8.02 5.22
CA ILE A 3 -4.43 -9.24 5.62
C ILE A 3 -4.95 -9.63 7.00
N LYS A 4 -5.21 -10.91 7.21
CA LYS A 4 -5.59 -11.49 8.50
C LYS A 4 -4.76 -12.74 8.75
N ASP A 5 -4.26 -12.87 9.96
CA ASP A 5 -3.59 -14.08 10.45
C ASP A 5 -3.99 -14.35 11.91
N GLN A 6 -3.41 -15.37 12.53
CA GLN A 6 -3.70 -15.72 13.93
C GLN A 6 -3.25 -14.66 14.96
N TYR A 7 -2.44 -13.68 14.56
CA TYR A 7 -1.92 -12.63 15.44
C TYR A 7 -2.68 -11.31 15.32
N GLY A 8 -3.48 -11.13 14.26
CA GLY A 8 -4.26 -9.93 14.07
C GLY A 8 -4.75 -9.72 12.65
N SER A 9 -5.34 -8.56 12.43
CA SER A 9 -5.77 -8.14 11.11
C SER A 9 -5.35 -6.70 10.82
N ILE A 10 -5.01 -6.44 9.57
CA ILE A 10 -4.74 -5.11 9.04
C ILE A 10 -5.52 -4.93 7.75
N SER A 11 -6.27 -3.84 7.65
CA SER A 11 -6.92 -3.44 6.41
C SER A 11 -6.49 -2.02 6.04
N TRP A 12 -6.44 -1.74 4.75
CA TRP A 12 -6.03 -0.42 4.27
C TRP A 12 -6.58 -0.07 2.90
N GLY A 13 -6.57 1.21 2.60
CA GLY A 13 -6.96 1.75 1.30
C GLY A 13 -6.38 3.13 1.08
N VAL A 14 -6.39 3.58 -0.18
CA VAL A 14 -5.98 4.94 -0.54
C VAL A 14 -7.05 5.92 -0.08
N GLU A 15 -6.64 6.94 0.69
CA GLU A 15 -7.54 7.98 1.18
C GLU A 15 -7.92 8.95 0.04
N ASN A 16 -9.17 9.42 0.04
CA ASN A 16 -9.70 10.36 -0.97
C ASN A 16 -9.52 9.89 -2.42
N CYS A 17 -9.58 8.59 -2.65
CA CYS A 17 -9.45 8.02 -3.98
C CYS A 17 -10.75 8.09 -4.79
N ASN A 18 -10.61 8.04 -6.12
CA ASN A 18 -11.75 7.90 -7.01
C ASN A 18 -12.41 6.52 -6.86
N THR A 19 -13.71 6.46 -7.07
CA THR A 19 -14.40 5.17 -7.25
C THR A 19 -14.13 4.67 -8.67
N VAL A 20 -13.37 3.59 -8.79
CA VAL A 20 -12.96 3.03 -10.07
C VAL A 20 -13.20 1.52 -10.12
N GLU A 21 -13.49 0.98 -11.29
CA GLU A 21 -13.57 -0.45 -11.51
C GLU A 21 -12.18 -1.08 -11.51
N ALA A 22 -12.05 -2.17 -10.77
CA ALA A 22 -10.83 -2.97 -10.77
C ALA A 22 -10.71 -3.79 -12.05
N VAL A 23 -9.55 -3.75 -12.68
CA VAL A 23 -9.26 -4.49 -13.91
C VAL A 23 -8.28 -5.61 -13.60
N LYS A 24 -8.71 -6.86 -13.76
CA LYS A 24 -7.82 -8.01 -13.63
C LYS A 24 -6.81 -8.02 -14.79
N GLN A 25 -5.55 -8.08 -14.45
CA GLN A 25 -4.45 -8.21 -15.40
C GLN A 25 -3.88 -9.64 -15.37
N LYS A 26 -2.86 -9.88 -16.19
CA LYS A 26 -2.08 -11.12 -16.13
C LYS A 26 -1.34 -11.22 -14.78
N ASP A 27 -0.89 -12.41 -14.43
CA ASP A 27 -0.05 -12.68 -13.26
C ASP A 27 -0.67 -12.32 -11.89
N ASN A 28 -1.98 -12.56 -11.72
CA ASN A 28 -2.71 -12.29 -10.49
C ASN A 28 -2.60 -10.82 -10.03
N THR A 29 -2.45 -9.91 -10.97
CA THR A 29 -2.43 -8.48 -10.72
C THR A 29 -3.82 -7.90 -10.94
N VAL A 30 -4.26 -7.06 -10.01
CA VAL A 30 -5.45 -6.22 -10.14
C VAL A 30 -5.00 -4.77 -10.25
N CYS A 31 -5.50 -4.06 -11.25
CA CYS A 31 -5.20 -2.65 -11.50
C CYS A 31 -6.44 -1.80 -11.23
N TYR A 32 -6.26 -0.72 -10.50
CA TYR A 32 -7.25 0.33 -10.27
C TYR A 32 -6.78 1.59 -11.04
N PRO A 33 -7.25 1.78 -12.30
CA PRO A 33 -6.82 2.89 -13.13
C PRO A 33 -7.36 4.22 -12.58
N GLU A 34 -6.57 5.30 -12.67
CA GLU A 34 -6.97 6.63 -12.22
C GLU A 34 -7.53 6.64 -10.78
N ILE A 35 -6.98 5.79 -9.90
CA ILE A 35 -7.36 5.76 -8.47
C ILE A 35 -7.15 7.13 -7.80
N LEU A 36 -6.14 7.86 -8.25
CA LEU A 36 -5.93 9.29 -8.05
C LEU A 36 -5.58 9.90 -9.41
N GLU A 37 -5.73 11.22 -9.56
CA GLU A 37 -5.47 11.90 -10.82
C GLU A 37 -4.07 11.58 -11.38
N GLY A 38 -4.02 10.91 -12.54
CA GLY A 38 -2.78 10.48 -13.19
C GLY A 38 -2.02 9.37 -12.48
N MET A 39 -2.66 8.67 -11.54
CA MET A 39 -2.08 7.55 -10.82
C MET A 39 -2.95 6.31 -10.97
N GLU A 40 -2.33 5.16 -11.09
CA GLU A 40 -2.99 3.88 -10.96
C GLU A 40 -2.39 3.05 -9.82
N LEU A 41 -3.21 2.25 -9.16
CA LEU A 41 -2.77 1.33 -8.13
C LEU A 41 -2.79 -0.09 -8.71
N ARG A 42 -1.66 -0.76 -8.67
CA ARG A 42 -1.52 -2.17 -9.03
C ARG A 42 -1.30 -3.01 -7.79
N CYS A 43 -2.17 -3.98 -7.57
CA CYS A 43 -2.09 -4.86 -6.42
C CYS A 43 -1.81 -6.28 -6.87
N ARG A 44 -0.91 -6.96 -6.18
CA ARG A 44 -0.58 -8.36 -6.41
C ARG A 44 -0.39 -9.09 -5.09
N VAL A 45 -1.07 -10.23 -4.96
CA VAL A 45 -0.79 -11.17 -3.88
C VAL A 45 0.35 -12.09 -4.35
N LYS A 46 1.41 -12.18 -3.56
CA LYS A 46 2.55 -13.06 -3.80
C LYS A 46 2.91 -13.81 -2.52
N GLY A 47 2.41 -15.04 -2.40
CA GLY A 47 2.48 -15.77 -1.14
C GLY A 47 1.79 -14.96 -0.05
N MET A 48 2.53 -14.62 0.98
CA MET A 48 2.06 -13.93 2.18
C MET A 48 2.31 -12.42 2.17
N ARG A 49 2.54 -11.85 1.01
CA ARG A 49 2.81 -10.43 0.82
C ARG A 49 1.76 -9.82 -0.09
N MET A 50 1.25 -8.69 0.32
CA MET A 50 0.50 -7.83 -0.58
C MET A 50 1.47 -6.81 -1.15
N LYS A 51 1.77 -6.95 -2.44
CA LYS A 51 2.57 -5.97 -3.17
C LYS A 51 1.63 -4.95 -3.79
N GLU A 52 1.94 -3.70 -3.57
CA GLU A 52 1.20 -2.56 -4.12
C GLU A 52 2.18 -1.65 -4.85
N ASP A 53 1.87 -1.38 -6.09
CA ASP A 53 2.62 -0.43 -6.89
C ASP A 53 1.72 0.80 -7.14
N MET A 54 2.05 1.95 -6.55
CA MET A 54 1.47 3.22 -6.98
C MET A 54 2.23 3.70 -8.20
N VAL A 55 1.54 3.81 -9.33
CA VAL A 55 2.15 4.11 -10.62
C VAL A 55 1.79 5.52 -11.06
N LEU A 56 2.79 6.40 -11.10
CA LEU A 56 2.66 7.74 -11.64
C LEU A 56 2.74 7.67 -13.17
N LEU A 57 1.63 7.93 -13.84
CA LEU A 57 1.55 7.83 -15.31
C LEU A 57 2.22 9.00 -16.03
N ARG A 58 2.26 10.16 -15.37
CA ARG A 58 2.81 11.40 -15.91
C ARG A 58 3.37 12.29 -14.81
N LYS A 59 4.17 13.27 -15.19
CA LYS A 59 4.87 14.17 -14.29
C LYS A 59 3.95 14.96 -13.36
N GLU A 60 2.80 15.38 -13.87
CA GLU A 60 1.81 16.19 -13.15
C GLU A 60 1.13 15.40 -12.01
N ALA A 61 1.18 14.07 -12.08
CA ALA A 61 0.68 13.19 -11.05
C ALA A 61 1.57 13.12 -9.78
N ALA A 62 2.74 13.76 -9.79
CA ALA A 62 3.73 13.75 -8.70
C ALA A 62 3.25 14.51 -7.46
N LYS A 63 2.21 14.00 -6.82
CA LYS A 63 1.62 14.52 -5.57
C LYS A 63 1.85 13.52 -4.44
N SER A 64 1.72 13.99 -3.20
CA SER A 64 1.61 13.09 -2.04
C SER A 64 0.33 12.27 -2.13
N TYR A 65 0.38 11.05 -1.66
CA TYR A 65 -0.80 10.20 -1.52
C TYR A 65 -0.78 9.50 -0.16
N THR A 66 -1.95 9.16 0.33
CA THR A 66 -2.12 8.68 1.70
C THR A 66 -2.86 7.35 1.70
N TYR A 67 -2.36 6.42 2.50
CA TYR A 67 -3.07 5.21 2.88
C TYR A 67 -3.63 5.35 4.29
N LEU A 68 -4.85 4.88 4.47
CA LEU A 68 -5.48 4.76 5.77
C LEU A 68 -5.47 3.29 6.19
N TYR A 69 -4.69 2.98 7.23
CA TYR A 69 -4.59 1.63 7.81
C TYR A 69 -5.51 1.51 9.02
N GLN A 70 -6.22 0.41 9.10
CA GLN A 70 -7.05 0.04 10.25
C GLN A 70 -6.58 -1.31 10.78
N THR A 71 -6.30 -1.35 12.08
CA THR A 71 -5.86 -2.55 12.80
C THR A 71 -6.73 -2.75 14.04
N GLU A 72 -6.72 -3.94 14.60
CA GLU A 72 -7.38 -4.25 15.87
C GLU A 72 -6.30 -4.40 16.95
N GLY A 73 -6.17 -3.40 17.84
CA GLY A 73 -5.27 -3.47 19.00
C GLY A 73 -3.78 -3.34 18.68
N LEU A 74 -3.40 -2.91 17.47
CA LEU A 74 -2.00 -2.71 17.13
C LEU A 74 -1.63 -1.22 17.17
N VAL A 75 -0.42 -0.95 17.64
CA VAL A 75 0.15 0.41 17.71
C VAL A 75 1.17 0.60 16.60
N PRO A 76 0.99 1.61 15.72
CA PRO A 76 1.95 1.92 14.68
C PRO A 76 3.15 2.70 15.23
N GLU A 77 4.32 2.41 14.69
CA GLU A 77 5.56 3.16 14.92
C GLU A 77 6.25 3.41 13.58
N LEU A 78 6.59 4.67 13.31
CA LEU A 78 7.42 5.04 12.17
C LEU A 78 8.89 4.94 12.56
N ARG A 79 9.63 4.06 11.88
CA ARG A 79 11.09 3.93 12.02
C ARG A 79 11.74 4.21 10.68
N GLU A 80 12.49 5.29 10.58
CA GLU A 80 13.04 5.78 9.32
C GLU A 80 11.92 6.02 8.28
N LYS A 81 11.70 5.08 7.38
CA LYS A 81 10.65 5.14 6.34
C LYS A 81 9.74 3.92 6.36
N GLU A 82 9.87 3.06 7.37
CA GLU A 82 9.02 1.89 7.57
C GLU A 82 7.96 2.18 8.63
N VAL A 83 6.76 1.67 8.45
CA VAL A 83 5.72 1.72 9.48
C VAL A 83 5.52 0.32 10.02
N LEU A 84 5.80 0.14 11.31
CA LEU A 84 5.69 -1.11 12.02
C LEU A 84 4.47 -1.09 12.92
N PHE A 85 3.75 -2.19 13.01
CA PHE A 85 2.57 -2.33 13.86
C PHE A 85 2.84 -3.38 14.93
N PHE A 86 2.78 -2.96 16.18
CA PHE A 86 3.09 -3.79 17.35
C PHE A 86 1.85 -4.18 18.13
N ASP A 87 1.84 -5.38 18.69
CA ASP A 87 0.85 -5.82 19.68
C ASP A 87 1.18 -5.25 21.08
N GLU A 88 0.31 -5.52 22.06
CA GLU A 88 0.52 -5.12 23.47
C GLU A 88 1.80 -5.71 24.08
N GLY A 89 2.25 -6.87 23.58
CA GLY A 89 3.49 -7.51 23.98
C GLY A 89 4.75 -6.96 23.31
N GLN A 90 4.65 -5.86 22.57
CA GLN A 90 5.75 -5.26 21.78
C GLN A 90 6.30 -6.20 20.69
N ASN A 91 5.50 -7.16 20.23
CA ASN A 91 5.86 -7.96 19.07
C ASN A 91 5.43 -7.22 17.80
N GLU A 92 6.31 -7.17 16.81
CA GLU A 92 5.98 -6.68 15.48
C GLU A 92 5.07 -7.70 14.77
N ILE A 93 3.88 -7.26 14.35
CA ILE A 93 2.89 -8.10 13.69
C ILE A 93 2.84 -7.81 12.19
N PHE A 94 2.79 -6.52 11.81
CA PHE A 94 2.81 -6.11 10.41
C PHE A 94 3.87 -5.03 10.18
N ARG A 95 4.30 -4.94 8.92
CA ARG A 95 5.26 -3.94 8.47
C ARG A 95 4.88 -3.39 7.10
N VAL A 96 4.90 -2.09 6.95
CA VAL A 96 4.94 -1.41 5.66
C VAL A 96 6.39 -1.03 5.40
N GLN A 97 6.98 -1.64 4.38
CA GLN A 97 8.40 -1.46 4.05
C GLN A 97 8.67 -0.05 3.52
N ALA A 98 9.93 0.39 3.66
CA ALA A 98 10.39 1.64 3.09
C ALA A 98 10.17 1.66 1.56
N PRO A 99 9.49 2.69 1.04
CA PRO A 99 9.20 2.78 -0.39
C PRO A 99 10.44 3.21 -1.19
N TYR A 100 10.44 2.86 -2.47
CA TYR A 100 11.37 3.43 -3.44
C TYR A 100 10.65 3.74 -4.76
N MET A 101 11.20 4.64 -5.53
CA MET A 101 10.75 4.98 -6.89
C MET A 101 11.61 4.25 -7.92
N ARG A 102 10.99 3.85 -9.03
CA ARG A 102 11.68 3.34 -10.21
C ARG A 102 10.99 3.84 -11.47
N ASP A 103 11.73 4.50 -12.34
CA ASP A 103 11.22 4.96 -13.62
C ASP A 103 11.23 3.85 -14.70
N PHE A 104 10.63 4.14 -15.85
CA PHE A 104 10.54 3.19 -16.95
C PHE A 104 11.92 2.78 -17.52
N SER A 105 12.96 3.60 -17.39
CA SER A 105 14.33 3.26 -17.80
C SER A 105 15.07 2.38 -16.79
N GLY A 106 14.49 2.18 -15.58
CA GLY A 106 15.10 1.42 -14.50
C GLY A 106 15.87 2.27 -13.49
N SER A 107 15.94 3.60 -13.65
CA SER A 107 16.55 4.51 -12.67
C SER A 107 15.76 4.46 -11.37
N LYS A 108 16.47 4.41 -10.23
CA LYS A 108 15.87 4.28 -8.89
C LYS A 108 16.16 5.48 -8.01
N SER A 109 15.29 5.74 -7.06
CA SER A 109 15.47 6.69 -5.97
C SER A 109 14.72 6.24 -4.72
N GLU A 110 15.32 6.42 -3.57
CA GLU A 110 14.71 6.22 -2.25
C GLU A 110 14.26 7.56 -1.63
N SER A 111 14.33 8.65 -2.41
CA SER A 111 13.95 9.99 -1.97
C SER A 111 12.42 10.13 -1.93
N ILE A 112 11.79 9.46 -0.97
CA ILE A 112 10.38 9.58 -0.62
C ILE A 112 10.33 9.93 0.86
N GLU A 113 9.60 10.98 1.20
CA GLU A 113 9.27 11.28 2.58
C GLU A 113 8.08 10.42 3.01
N VAL A 114 8.15 9.84 4.20
CA VAL A 114 7.08 9.03 4.80
C VAL A 114 6.71 9.64 6.13
N SER A 115 5.42 9.88 6.35
CA SER A 115 4.89 10.27 7.65
C SER A 115 3.78 9.33 8.07
N ALA A 116 3.64 9.13 9.39
CA ALA A 116 2.58 8.31 9.96
C ALA A 116 1.95 9.06 11.13
N GLU A 117 0.63 9.09 11.20
CA GLU A 117 -0.13 9.72 12.28
C GLU A 117 -1.37 8.90 12.64
N MET A 118 -1.71 8.90 13.93
CA MET A 118 -2.96 8.31 14.38
C MET A 118 -4.10 9.32 14.20
N THR A 119 -5.19 8.85 13.63
CA THR A 119 -6.43 9.61 13.52
C THR A 119 -7.25 9.51 14.80
N ALA A 120 -8.20 10.43 15.01
CA ALA A 120 -9.05 10.44 16.19
C ALA A 120 -9.94 9.19 16.32
N ASP A 121 -10.23 8.49 15.23
CA ASP A 121 -10.99 7.24 15.17
C ASP A 121 -10.10 5.98 15.24
N GLY A 122 -8.81 6.16 15.63
CA GLY A 122 -7.90 5.04 15.91
C GLY A 122 -7.30 4.35 14.69
N LYS A 123 -7.36 4.98 13.52
CA LYS A 123 -6.67 4.50 12.31
C LYS A 123 -5.29 5.13 12.20
N CYS A 124 -4.41 4.50 11.44
CA CYS A 124 -3.10 5.06 11.11
C CYS A 124 -3.11 5.61 9.67
N ARG A 125 -2.86 6.90 9.54
CA ARG A 125 -2.69 7.58 8.25
C ARG A 125 -1.20 7.58 7.89
N VAL A 126 -0.85 6.97 6.76
CA VAL A 126 0.52 6.94 6.25
C VAL A 126 0.58 7.70 4.93
N THR A 127 1.34 8.79 4.90
CA THR A 127 1.48 9.64 3.72
C THR A 127 2.86 9.46 3.10
N PHE A 128 2.87 9.26 1.79
CA PHE A 128 4.05 9.14 0.95
C PHE A 128 4.19 10.39 0.09
N THR A 129 5.32 11.05 0.18
CA THR A 129 5.62 12.27 -0.61
C THR A 129 6.86 12.03 -1.47
N PRO A 130 6.68 11.74 -2.76
CA PRO A 130 7.79 11.53 -3.69
C PRO A 130 8.62 12.81 -3.89
N ASP A 131 9.93 12.67 -4.04
CA ASP A 131 10.81 13.81 -4.34
C ASP A 131 10.51 14.38 -5.74
N ARG A 132 9.99 15.60 -5.74
CA ARG A 132 9.67 16.33 -6.98
C ARG A 132 10.91 16.68 -7.81
N ASN A 133 12.07 16.88 -7.19
CA ASN A 133 13.28 17.22 -7.93
C ASN A 133 13.68 16.03 -8.81
N TRP A 134 13.72 14.84 -8.23
CA TRP A 134 13.99 13.61 -8.97
C TRP A 134 12.96 13.34 -10.07
N LEU A 135 11.66 13.50 -9.76
CA LEU A 135 10.58 13.32 -10.74
C LEU A 135 10.62 14.34 -11.88
N ASN A 136 11.14 15.54 -11.64
CA ASN A 136 11.20 16.63 -12.61
C ASN A 136 12.45 16.63 -13.49
N GLU A 137 13.41 15.74 -13.25
CA GLU A 137 14.60 15.65 -14.10
C GLU A 137 14.22 15.42 -15.57
N ALA A 138 14.94 16.08 -16.48
CA ALA A 138 14.68 15.97 -17.92
C ALA A 138 14.88 14.54 -18.47
N SER A 139 15.73 13.75 -17.80
CA SER A 139 16.02 12.34 -18.14
C SER A 139 14.90 11.38 -17.70
N ARG A 140 13.97 11.80 -16.83
CA ARG A 140 12.97 10.93 -16.22
C ARG A 140 12.03 10.32 -17.25
N LYS A 141 11.86 9.02 -17.18
CA LYS A 141 10.97 8.25 -18.07
C LYS A 141 9.74 7.75 -17.31
N PHE A 142 8.58 8.24 -17.67
CA PHE A 142 7.31 7.77 -17.12
C PHE A 142 6.82 6.51 -17.86
N PRO A 143 6.04 5.63 -17.21
CA PRO A 143 5.56 5.75 -15.82
C PRO A 143 6.68 5.53 -14.78
N VAL A 144 6.48 6.14 -13.61
CA VAL A 144 7.29 5.90 -12.42
C VAL A 144 6.49 5.05 -11.45
N VAL A 145 7.09 3.98 -10.97
CA VAL A 145 6.49 3.06 -9.99
C VAL A 145 7.04 3.40 -8.60
N ILE A 146 6.14 3.58 -7.64
CA ILE A 146 6.45 3.68 -6.21
C ILE A 146 5.99 2.40 -5.55
N ASP A 147 6.88 1.70 -4.90
CA ASP A 147 6.72 0.34 -4.38
C ASP A 147 6.83 0.30 -2.85
N PRO A 148 5.76 0.49 -2.07
CA PRO A 148 5.66 0.01 -0.71
C PRO A 148 5.10 -1.42 -0.68
N VAL A 149 5.63 -2.27 0.19
CA VAL A 149 5.13 -3.63 0.40
C VAL A 149 4.62 -3.78 1.82
N THR A 150 3.37 -4.18 1.98
CA THR A 150 2.83 -4.57 3.29
C THR A 150 3.07 -6.07 3.51
N THR A 151 3.70 -6.41 4.61
CA THR A 151 4.05 -7.79 4.96
C THR A 151 3.67 -8.11 6.40
N THR A 152 3.49 -9.41 6.69
CA THR A 152 3.46 -9.90 8.07
C THR A 152 4.88 -10.12 8.56
N SER A 153 5.17 -9.84 9.83
CA SER A 153 6.48 -10.07 10.43
C SER A 153 6.62 -11.47 11.04
N LYS A 154 5.52 -12.06 11.46
CA LYS A 154 5.52 -13.42 12.02
C LYS A 154 5.14 -14.43 10.96
N ALA A 155 6.10 -15.36 10.79
CA ALA A 155 6.01 -16.60 10.05
C ALA A 155 4.94 -16.63 8.95
N ALA A 156 5.38 -16.36 7.86
CA ALA A 156 4.87 -16.56 6.52
C ALA A 156 4.05 -17.86 6.28
N THR A 157 3.64 -18.62 7.28
CA THR A 157 2.93 -19.90 7.14
C THR A 157 1.41 -19.82 7.35
N ASP A 158 0.91 -18.73 7.94
CA ASP A 158 -0.45 -18.74 8.48
C ASP A 158 -1.34 -17.53 8.05
N ILE A 159 -1.25 -17.05 6.82
CA ILE A 159 -2.28 -16.14 6.31
C ILE A 159 -3.55 -16.95 6.07
N GLU A 160 -4.59 -16.64 6.85
CA GLU A 160 -5.90 -17.23 6.68
C GLU A 160 -6.64 -16.61 5.49
N ASP A 161 -6.40 -15.32 5.20
CA ASP A 161 -7.05 -14.63 4.09
C ASP A 161 -6.32 -13.35 3.65
N ALA A 162 -6.11 -13.19 2.35
CA ALA A 162 -5.62 -11.96 1.74
C ALA A 162 -6.40 -11.69 0.46
N TYR A 163 -7.16 -10.60 0.43
CA TYR A 163 -7.93 -10.27 -0.75
C TYR A 163 -7.98 -8.76 -1.05
N ILE A 164 -8.39 -8.46 -2.29
CA ILE A 164 -8.52 -7.11 -2.83
C ILE A 164 -9.98 -6.92 -3.26
N SER A 165 -10.64 -5.88 -2.74
CA SER A 165 -12.01 -5.53 -3.15
C SER A 165 -12.10 -4.08 -3.63
N SER A 166 -12.86 -3.87 -4.70
CA SER A 166 -13.18 -2.53 -5.23
C SER A 166 -14.47 -1.93 -4.67
N LYS A 167 -15.28 -2.72 -3.96
CA LYS A 167 -16.68 -2.32 -3.68
C LYS A 167 -16.94 -1.76 -2.29
N ASN A 168 -16.27 -2.19 -1.25
CA ASN A 168 -16.50 -1.66 0.11
C ASN A 168 -15.30 -1.93 1.01
N ASN A 169 -14.83 -0.90 1.71
CA ASN A 169 -13.78 -1.03 2.73
C ASN A 169 -14.27 -1.68 4.05
N THR A 170 -15.54 -2.07 4.15
CA THR A 170 -16.17 -2.51 5.40
C THR A 170 -16.77 -3.91 5.35
N ASP A 171 -16.90 -4.52 4.19
CA ASP A 171 -17.57 -5.83 4.08
C ASP A 171 -16.59 -6.98 4.29
N ASN A 172 -17.02 -7.91 5.14
CA ASN A 172 -16.29 -9.14 5.42
C ASN A 172 -16.68 -10.19 4.35
N TYR A 173 -15.76 -10.46 3.42
CA TYR A 173 -15.99 -11.40 2.30
C TYR A 173 -15.52 -12.83 2.59
N TYR A 174 -15.42 -13.20 3.85
CA TYR A 174 -14.98 -14.52 4.29
C TYR A 174 -15.76 -15.70 3.68
N ASN A 175 -16.97 -15.47 3.16
CA ASN A 175 -17.88 -16.49 2.65
C ASN A 175 -18.17 -16.40 1.14
N ASN A 176 -17.41 -15.70 0.34
CA ASN A 176 -17.62 -15.69 -1.11
C ASN A 176 -16.75 -16.76 -1.79
N GLU A 177 -17.32 -17.94 -2.01
CA GLU A 177 -16.74 -19.08 -2.74
C GLU A 177 -16.50 -18.82 -4.25
N ASN A 178 -16.52 -17.56 -4.71
CA ASN A 178 -16.38 -17.19 -6.11
C ASN A 178 -15.16 -16.27 -6.31
N LEU A 179 -13.98 -16.85 -6.28
CA LEU A 179 -12.75 -16.31 -6.88
C LEU A 179 -12.23 -17.26 -7.94
#